data_d7bd85e764bdb0c5eed4b94436c357ee
#
_entry.id   d7bd85e764bdb0c5eed4b94436c357ee
#
_cell.length_a   1.000
_cell.length_b   1.000
_cell.length_c   1.000
_cell.angle_alpha   90.00
_cell.angle_beta   90.00
_cell.angle_gamma   90.00
#
_symmetry.space_group_name_H-M   'P 1'
#
loop_
_entity.id
_entity.type
_entity.pdbx_description
1 polymer ?
#
loop_
_entity_poly.entity_id
_entity_poly.type
_entity_poly.pdbx_seq_one_letter_code
_entity_poly.pdbx_strand_id
1 'polypeptide(L)'
;VLFKKKYLKSKIFLYHLNKGEIGFKVIVPYEVNSSLVVLVDKGWIRKDKINLIKNTLFNDDIIEGYTKKIREKSLFTPNNNIKEDFLYSIEIDNLKKSLNKNIYPLLIIQTSTANKDIVPNGYEVRLSNNHLQYAITWYGLALFTIIFFLYYRKKA
;
A
#
# COMPACT_ATOMS: atom_id res chain seq x y z
N VAL A 1 -18.89 -6.49 -0.62
CA VAL A 1 -19.35 -6.32 -2.01
C VAL A 1 -19.26 -7.66 -2.71
N LEU A 2 -20.41 -8.18 -3.14
CA LEU A 2 -20.50 -9.46 -3.86
C LEU A 2 -20.22 -9.20 -5.34
N PHE A 3 -19.14 -9.75 -5.88
CA PHE A 3 -18.86 -9.75 -7.31
C PHE A 3 -18.95 -11.15 -7.88
N LYS A 4 -19.58 -11.32 -9.05
CA LYS A 4 -19.39 -12.49 -9.88
C LYS A 4 -17.97 -12.43 -10.44
N LYS A 5 -17.08 -13.33 -10.03
CA LYS A 5 -15.64 -13.20 -10.18
C LYS A 5 -15.10 -14.07 -11.30
N LYS A 6 -14.35 -13.49 -12.20
CA LYS A 6 -13.39 -14.21 -13.00
C LYS A 6 -11.99 -13.75 -12.59
N TYR A 7 -11.27 -14.61 -11.89
CA TYR A 7 -9.88 -14.42 -11.54
C TYR A 7 -9.02 -14.39 -12.83
N LEU A 8 -8.24 -13.32 -12.99
CA LEU A 8 -7.22 -13.27 -14.02
C LEU A 8 -5.96 -13.96 -13.48
N LYS A 9 -5.42 -14.94 -14.22
CA LYS A 9 -4.26 -15.76 -13.78
C LYS A 9 -3.00 -14.97 -13.45
N SER A 10 -2.92 -13.69 -13.80
CA SER A 10 -1.80 -12.80 -13.52
C SER A 10 -1.83 -12.32 -12.07
N LYS A 11 -0.77 -12.55 -11.33
CA LYS A 11 -0.53 -11.97 -10.02
C LYS A 11 0.55 -10.90 -10.13
N ILE A 12 0.40 -9.85 -9.34
CA ILE A 12 1.35 -8.75 -9.27
C ILE A 12 1.98 -8.81 -7.89
N PHE A 13 3.29 -8.96 -7.85
CA PHE A 13 4.07 -8.90 -6.62
C PHE A 13 4.65 -7.50 -6.48
N LEU A 14 4.21 -6.78 -5.45
CA LEU A 14 4.67 -5.42 -5.18
C LEU A 14 5.68 -5.46 -4.03
N TYR A 15 6.91 -5.01 -4.29
CA TYR A 15 7.96 -4.95 -3.27
C TYR A 15 7.51 -4.21 -2.02
N HIS A 16 7.67 -4.83 -0.87
CA HIS A 16 7.27 -4.23 0.40
C HIS A 16 8.08 -4.81 1.57
N LEU A 17 8.61 -3.92 2.40
CA LEU A 17 9.25 -4.28 3.66
C LEU A 17 8.19 -4.41 4.76
N ASN A 18 8.20 -5.53 5.47
CA ASN A 18 7.35 -5.73 6.63
C ASN A 18 8.23 -6.04 7.86
N LYS A 19 8.21 -5.16 8.86
CA LYS A 19 9.03 -5.27 10.08
C LYS A 19 10.52 -5.51 9.81
N GLY A 20 11.06 -4.91 8.74
CA GLY A 20 12.46 -5.07 8.33
C GLY A 20 12.74 -6.28 7.43
N GLU A 21 11.80 -7.17 7.23
CA GLU A 21 11.93 -8.31 6.33
C GLU A 21 11.53 -7.95 4.90
N ILE A 22 12.31 -8.45 3.93
CA ILE A 22 12.02 -8.27 2.50
C ILE A 22 10.94 -9.25 2.06
N GLY A 23 9.92 -8.72 1.41
CA GLY A 23 8.85 -9.50 0.83
C GLY A 23 8.02 -8.70 -0.15
N PHE A 24 6.82 -9.20 -0.45
CA PHE A 24 5.97 -8.65 -1.49
C PHE A 24 4.51 -8.63 -1.05
N LYS A 25 3.81 -7.58 -1.42
CA LYS A 25 2.35 -7.59 -1.39
C LYS A 25 1.83 -8.35 -2.60
N VAL A 26 0.89 -9.24 -2.35
CA VAL A 26 0.27 -10.08 -3.38
C VAL A 26 -0.97 -9.37 -3.89
N ILE A 27 -0.86 -8.73 -5.05
CA ILE A 27 -1.96 -8.02 -5.70
C ILE A 27 -2.57 -8.92 -6.76
N VAL A 28 -3.86 -9.12 -6.67
CA VAL A 28 -4.61 -10.01 -7.57
C VAL A 28 -5.67 -9.20 -8.32
N PRO A 29 -5.67 -9.22 -9.66
CA PRO A 29 -6.71 -8.58 -10.44
C PRO A 29 -7.95 -9.45 -10.53
N TYR A 30 -9.10 -8.87 -10.23
CA TYR A 30 -10.42 -9.49 -10.37
C TYR A 30 -11.26 -8.75 -11.41
N GLU A 31 -11.83 -9.50 -12.34
CA GLU A 31 -12.81 -8.96 -13.27
C GLU A 31 -14.14 -8.71 -12.57
N VAL A 32 -14.61 -7.48 -12.62
CA VAL A 32 -15.97 -7.10 -12.19
C VAL A 32 -16.95 -7.32 -13.34
N ASN A 33 -16.53 -6.94 -14.55
CA ASN A 33 -17.24 -7.18 -15.80
C ASN A 33 -16.24 -7.33 -16.96
N SER A 34 -16.71 -7.51 -18.17
CA SER A 34 -15.86 -7.72 -19.37
C SER A 34 -14.80 -6.64 -19.62
N SER A 35 -15.02 -5.41 -19.14
CA SER A 35 -14.16 -4.26 -19.40
C SER A 35 -13.46 -3.69 -18.17
N LEU A 36 -13.86 -4.07 -16.94
CA LEU A 36 -13.39 -3.47 -15.70
C LEU A 36 -12.76 -4.50 -14.77
N VAL A 37 -11.57 -4.16 -14.29
CA VAL A 37 -10.78 -4.94 -13.32
C VAL A 37 -10.59 -4.13 -12.03
N VAL A 38 -10.70 -4.82 -10.90
CA VAL A 38 -10.37 -4.28 -9.58
C VAL A 38 -9.14 -5.02 -9.05
N LEU A 39 -8.21 -4.29 -8.47
CA LEU A 39 -7.03 -4.86 -7.82
C LEU A 39 -7.31 -5.14 -6.36
N VAL A 40 -6.93 -6.32 -5.89
CA VAL A 40 -7.10 -6.76 -4.50
C VAL A 40 -5.75 -7.11 -3.90
N ASP A 41 -5.36 -6.43 -2.84
CA ASP A 41 -4.18 -6.75 -2.02
C ASP A 41 -4.56 -7.85 -1.03
N LYS A 42 -4.05 -9.06 -1.26
CA LYS A 42 -4.29 -10.25 -0.44
C LYS A 42 -3.49 -10.28 0.85
N GLY A 43 -2.47 -9.44 0.96
CA GLY A 43 -1.54 -9.43 2.08
C GLY A 43 -0.09 -9.51 1.64
N TRP A 44 0.77 -9.76 2.59
CA TRP A 44 2.21 -9.78 2.40
C TRP A 44 2.76 -11.21 2.45
N ILE A 45 3.73 -11.49 1.58
CA ILE A 45 4.46 -12.76 1.58
C ILE A 45 5.97 -12.50 1.62
N ARG A 46 6.70 -13.31 2.37
CA ARG A 46 8.15 -13.26 2.44
C ARG A 46 8.77 -13.72 1.12
N LYS A 47 9.93 -13.16 0.76
CA LYS A 47 10.61 -13.37 -0.52
C LYS A 47 10.87 -14.85 -0.83
N ASP A 48 11.29 -15.64 0.15
CA ASP A 48 11.60 -17.07 -0.02
C ASP A 48 10.36 -17.94 -0.32
N LYS A 49 9.16 -17.46 0.05
CA LYS A 49 7.89 -18.17 -0.14
C LYS A 49 7.13 -17.78 -1.42
N ILE A 50 7.64 -16.83 -2.22
CA ILE A 50 6.93 -16.32 -3.40
C ILE A 50 6.54 -17.44 -4.39
N ASN A 51 7.40 -18.45 -4.56
CA ASN A 51 7.15 -19.55 -5.49
C ASN A 51 5.95 -20.42 -5.10
N LEU A 52 5.62 -20.51 -3.81
CA LEU A 52 4.45 -21.23 -3.32
C LEU A 52 3.14 -20.58 -3.81
N ILE A 53 3.17 -19.25 -3.95
CA ILE A 53 1.98 -18.47 -4.33
C ILE A 53 1.87 -18.27 -5.84
N LYS A 54 2.97 -18.35 -6.60
CA LYS A 54 2.91 -18.14 -8.08
C LYS A 54 1.85 -18.99 -8.76
N ASN A 55 1.68 -20.24 -8.34
CA ASN A 55 0.74 -21.20 -8.95
C ASN A 55 -0.57 -21.36 -8.16
N THR A 56 -0.72 -20.71 -7.01
CA THR A 56 -1.93 -20.82 -6.19
C THR A 56 -3.10 -20.11 -6.86
N LEU A 57 -4.26 -20.73 -6.92
CA LEU A 57 -5.49 -20.08 -7.34
C LEU A 57 -6.18 -19.48 -6.13
N PHE A 58 -6.64 -18.23 -6.26
CA PHE A 58 -7.43 -17.56 -5.22
C PHE A 58 -8.91 -17.65 -5.58
N ASN A 59 -9.63 -18.55 -4.92
CA ASN A 59 -11.06 -18.77 -5.12
C ASN A 59 -11.85 -18.20 -3.92
N ASP A 60 -11.70 -16.89 -3.67
CA ASP A 60 -12.48 -16.27 -2.62
C ASP A 60 -13.88 -15.89 -3.17
N ASP A 61 -14.92 -16.41 -2.56
CA ASP A 61 -16.30 -16.05 -2.91
C ASP A 61 -16.67 -14.66 -2.36
N ILE A 62 -16.10 -14.28 -1.24
CA ILE A 62 -16.31 -12.99 -0.59
C ILE A 62 -14.95 -12.35 -0.29
N ILE A 63 -14.80 -11.08 -0.66
CA ILE A 63 -13.63 -10.28 -0.31
C ILE A 63 -14.07 -9.21 0.67
N GLU A 64 -13.60 -9.34 1.91
CA GLU A 64 -13.82 -8.35 2.96
C GLU A 64 -12.58 -7.51 3.16
N GLY A 65 -12.77 -6.19 3.23
CA GLY A 65 -11.66 -5.28 3.37
C GLY A 65 -12.07 -3.82 3.21
N TYR A 66 -11.08 -2.96 3.10
CA TYR A 66 -11.28 -1.53 2.87
C TYR A 66 -10.60 -1.10 1.57
N THR A 67 -11.02 0.05 1.05
CA THR A 67 -10.47 0.60 -0.18
C THR A 67 -9.40 1.63 0.12
N LYS A 68 -8.37 1.67 -0.73
CA LYS A 68 -7.29 2.66 -0.68
C LYS A 68 -7.01 3.17 -2.08
N LYS A 69 -6.79 4.48 -2.21
CA LYS A 69 -6.36 5.05 -3.50
C LYS A 69 -5.00 4.48 -3.88
N ILE A 70 -4.86 4.03 -5.12
CA ILE A 70 -3.57 3.62 -5.68
C ILE A 70 -2.69 4.86 -5.72
N ARG A 71 -1.53 4.80 -5.06
CA ARG A 71 -0.59 5.91 -5.03
C ARG A 71 0.13 6.01 -6.36
N GLU A 72 0.26 7.21 -6.86
CA GLU A 72 1.15 7.51 -7.97
C GLU A 72 2.60 7.25 -7.56
N LYS A 73 3.42 6.96 -8.57
CA LYS A 73 4.85 6.75 -8.38
C LYS A 73 5.50 8.01 -7.81
N SER A 74 6.25 7.85 -6.71
CA SER A 74 7.08 8.92 -6.15
C SER A 74 8.36 9.09 -6.96
N LEU A 75 8.95 10.27 -6.96
CA LEU A 75 10.26 10.57 -7.58
C LEU A 75 11.39 9.66 -7.08
N PHE A 76 11.28 9.17 -5.84
CA PHE A 76 12.27 8.27 -5.21
C PHE A 76 11.96 6.78 -5.40
N THR A 77 10.86 6.44 -6.08
CA THR A 77 10.51 5.03 -6.33
C THR A 77 11.30 4.51 -7.53
N PRO A 78 12.01 3.38 -7.42
CA PRO A 78 12.71 2.79 -8.54
C PRO A 78 11.77 2.51 -9.72
N ASN A 79 12.32 2.50 -10.94
CA ASN A 79 11.56 2.10 -12.10
C ASN A 79 11.26 0.61 -12.04
N ASN A 80 10.03 0.24 -12.45
CA ASN A 80 9.70 -1.15 -12.64
C ASN A 80 10.56 -1.74 -13.75
N ASN A 81 11.20 -2.87 -13.47
CA ASN A 81 12.03 -3.57 -14.46
C ASN A 81 11.23 -4.77 -15.00
N ILE A 82 11.07 -4.84 -16.31
CA ILE A 82 10.33 -5.94 -16.98
C ILE A 82 10.99 -7.31 -16.75
N LYS A 83 12.29 -7.33 -16.43
CA LYS A 83 13.05 -8.57 -16.14
C LYS A 83 12.83 -9.11 -14.73
N GLU A 84 12.24 -8.32 -13.84
CA GLU A 84 11.97 -8.71 -12.47
C GLU A 84 10.53 -9.23 -12.35
N ASP A 85 10.36 -10.31 -11.61
CA ASP A 85 9.03 -10.90 -11.34
C ASP A 85 8.18 -10.07 -10.37
N PHE A 86 8.62 -8.85 -10.05
CA PHE A 86 7.94 -7.97 -9.11
C PHE A 86 8.02 -6.50 -9.52
N LEU A 87 7.14 -5.69 -8.95
CA LEU A 87 7.05 -4.25 -9.20
C LEU A 87 7.41 -3.46 -7.94
N TYR A 88 7.93 -2.25 -8.11
CA TYR A 88 8.13 -1.27 -7.04
C TYR A 88 6.92 -0.33 -6.87
N SER A 89 6.14 -0.14 -7.93
CA SER A 89 4.94 0.69 -7.94
C SER A 89 3.88 0.14 -8.87
N ILE A 90 2.61 0.40 -8.53
CA ILE A 90 1.48 0.07 -9.40
C ILE A 90 1.29 1.23 -10.39
N GLU A 91 1.62 1.00 -11.65
CA GLU A 91 1.41 1.93 -12.74
C GLU A 91 0.15 1.51 -13.51
N ILE A 92 -0.96 2.21 -13.25
CA ILE A 92 -2.29 1.84 -13.76
C ILE A 92 -2.29 1.76 -15.30
N ASP A 93 -1.62 2.69 -15.98
CA ASP A 93 -1.62 2.75 -17.45
C ASP A 93 -0.86 1.57 -18.09
N ASN A 94 0.23 1.14 -17.47
CA ASN A 94 0.96 -0.04 -17.91
C ASN A 94 0.14 -1.31 -17.69
N LEU A 95 -0.55 -1.41 -16.55
CA LEU A 95 -1.43 -2.53 -16.26
C LEU A 95 -2.66 -2.58 -17.17
N LYS A 96 -3.27 -1.43 -17.51
CA LYS A 96 -4.35 -1.35 -18.51
C LYS A 96 -3.92 -1.92 -19.85
N LYS A 97 -2.74 -1.54 -20.32
CA LYS A 97 -2.18 -2.05 -21.58
C LYS A 97 -1.92 -3.56 -21.52
N SER A 98 -1.32 -4.03 -20.42
CA SER A 98 -0.98 -5.44 -20.23
C SER A 98 -2.22 -6.35 -20.12
N LEU A 99 -3.26 -5.90 -19.45
CA LEU A 99 -4.50 -6.65 -19.24
C LEU A 99 -5.54 -6.41 -20.36
N ASN A 100 -5.32 -5.42 -21.20
CA ASN A 100 -6.29 -4.93 -22.20
C ASN A 100 -7.68 -4.64 -21.59
N LYS A 101 -7.70 -4.05 -20.39
CA LYS A 101 -8.90 -3.76 -19.59
C LYS A 101 -8.74 -2.48 -18.80
N ASN A 102 -9.85 -1.84 -18.48
CA ASN A 102 -9.85 -0.72 -17.55
C ASN A 102 -9.62 -1.20 -16.12
N ILE A 103 -8.81 -0.45 -15.37
CA ILE A 103 -8.54 -0.73 -13.96
C ILE A 103 -9.22 0.32 -13.11
N TYR A 104 -9.95 -0.14 -12.11
CA TYR A 104 -10.54 0.76 -11.12
C TYR A 104 -9.43 1.40 -10.27
N PRO A 105 -9.45 2.73 -10.05
CA PRO A 105 -8.32 3.46 -9.46
C PRO A 105 -8.19 3.29 -7.94
N LEU A 106 -8.92 2.33 -7.36
CA LEU A 106 -8.81 1.96 -5.95
C LEU A 106 -8.30 0.53 -5.82
N LEU A 107 -7.44 0.32 -4.82
CA LEU A 107 -6.97 -0.97 -4.37
C LEU A 107 -7.86 -1.43 -3.21
N ILE A 108 -8.40 -2.63 -3.28
CA ILE A 108 -9.09 -3.26 -2.15
C ILE A 108 -8.02 -3.93 -1.30
N ILE A 109 -7.93 -3.55 -0.03
CA ILE A 109 -7.04 -4.17 0.95
C ILE A 109 -7.85 -5.23 1.69
N GLN A 110 -7.58 -6.49 1.41
CA GLN A 110 -8.25 -7.61 2.08
C GLN A 110 -7.68 -7.79 3.49
N THR A 111 -8.55 -7.87 4.48
CA THR A 111 -8.16 -7.98 5.91
C THR A 111 -8.05 -9.40 6.40
N SER A 112 -8.70 -10.35 5.71
CA SER A 112 -8.65 -11.77 6.04
C SER A 112 -8.15 -12.57 4.83
N THR A 113 -7.37 -13.60 5.05
CA THR A 113 -6.92 -14.52 3.99
C THR A 113 -6.99 -15.95 4.49
N ALA A 114 -7.46 -16.84 3.62
CA ALA A 114 -7.49 -18.28 3.89
C ALA A 114 -6.10 -18.93 3.70
N ASN A 115 -5.17 -18.25 3.03
CA ASN A 115 -3.84 -18.78 2.74
C ASN A 115 -2.90 -18.53 3.92
N LYS A 116 -2.38 -19.62 4.51
CA LYS A 116 -1.49 -19.57 5.69
C LYS A 116 -0.11 -18.96 5.42
N ASP A 117 0.34 -18.93 4.17
CA ASP A 117 1.64 -18.36 3.78
C ASP A 117 1.58 -16.85 3.54
N ILE A 118 0.40 -16.28 3.46
CA ILE A 118 0.18 -14.85 3.31
C ILE A 118 -0.14 -14.24 4.67
N VAL A 119 0.65 -13.27 5.08
CA VAL A 119 0.34 -12.44 6.25
C VAL A 119 -0.77 -11.47 5.86
N PRO A 120 -1.95 -11.53 6.51
CA PRO A 120 -3.08 -10.68 6.15
C PRO A 120 -2.75 -9.20 6.41
N ASN A 121 -3.39 -8.32 5.65
CA ASN A 121 -3.33 -6.90 5.92
C ASN A 121 -4.11 -6.58 7.20
N GLY A 122 -3.44 -6.03 8.21
CA GLY A 122 -4.11 -5.51 9.39
C GLY A 122 -4.87 -4.22 9.07
N TYR A 123 -5.82 -3.84 9.93
CA TYR A 123 -6.38 -2.50 9.92
C TYR A 123 -5.32 -1.51 10.44
N GLU A 124 -4.44 -1.06 9.56
CA GLU A 124 -3.51 0.02 9.91
C GLU A 124 -4.24 1.36 9.89
N VAL A 125 -4.88 1.69 10.97
CA VAL A 125 -5.23 3.10 11.24
C VAL A 125 -3.92 3.79 11.66
N ARG A 126 -3.18 4.32 10.71
CA ARG A 126 -2.04 5.20 11.00
C ARG A 126 -2.59 6.54 11.46
N LEU A 127 -2.87 6.64 12.74
CA LEU A 127 -3.06 7.94 13.36
C LEU A 127 -1.71 8.68 13.30
N SER A 128 -1.68 9.79 12.58
CA SER A 128 -0.50 10.66 12.54
C SER A 128 -0.28 11.22 13.95
N ASN A 129 0.71 10.67 14.65
CA ASN A 129 1.05 11.13 16.00
C ASN A 129 2.15 12.20 15.90
N ASN A 130 1.74 13.43 15.66
CA ASN A 130 2.65 14.59 15.58
C ASN A 130 2.77 15.36 16.91
N HIS A 131 2.33 14.76 18.03
CA HIS A 131 2.29 15.44 19.33
C HIS A 131 3.66 15.97 19.77
N LEU A 132 4.74 15.22 19.53
CA LEU A 132 6.09 15.64 19.84
C LEU A 132 6.49 16.87 19.01
N GLN A 133 6.18 16.90 17.73
CA GLN A 133 6.49 18.03 16.84
C GLN A 133 5.73 19.29 17.29
N TYR A 134 4.46 19.18 17.64
CA TYR A 134 3.69 20.29 18.19
C TYR A 134 4.27 20.75 19.51
N ALA A 135 4.62 19.85 20.42
CA ALA A 135 5.22 20.21 21.70
C ALA A 135 6.52 21.01 21.52
N ILE A 136 7.44 20.53 20.67
CA ILE A 136 8.70 21.23 20.37
C ILE A 136 8.44 22.62 19.80
N THR A 137 7.46 22.78 18.92
CA THR A 137 7.10 24.09 18.34
C THR A 137 6.60 25.05 19.41
N TRP A 138 5.70 24.60 20.28
CA TRP A 138 5.13 25.45 21.34
C TRP A 138 6.16 25.82 22.40
N TYR A 139 6.99 24.87 22.86
CA TYR A 139 8.06 25.16 23.81
C TYR A 139 9.14 26.07 23.21
N GLY A 140 9.48 25.89 21.95
CA GLY A 140 10.39 26.77 21.23
C GLY A 140 9.88 28.21 21.16
N LEU A 141 8.59 28.37 20.82
CA LEU A 141 7.97 29.70 20.77
C LEU A 141 7.93 30.38 22.17
N ALA A 142 7.59 29.62 23.20
CA ALA A 142 7.58 30.10 24.58
C ALA A 142 8.99 30.57 25.01
N LEU A 143 10.01 29.77 24.76
CA LEU A 143 11.39 30.10 25.07
C LEU A 143 11.85 31.37 24.34
N PHE A 144 11.55 31.47 23.04
CA PHE A 144 11.85 32.66 22.24
C PHE A 144 11.21 33.92 22.83
N THR A 145 9.93 33.83 23.22
CA THR A 145 9.20 34.97 23.80
C THR A 145 9.82 35.41 25.13
N ILE A 146 10.25 34.49 26.00
CA ILE A 146 10.89 34.77 27.25
C ILE A 146 12.24 35.48 27.01
N ILE A 147 13.06 34.95 26.09
CA ILE A 147 14.39 35.56 25.76
C ILE A 147 14.19 36.96 25.23
N PHE A 148 13.22 37.14 24.32
CA PHE A 148 12.91 38.44 23.73
C PHE A 148 12.44 39.44 24.81
N PHE A 149 11.58 39.05 25.71
CA PHE A 149 11.13 39.89 26.84
C PHE A 149 12.29 40.30 27.74
N LEU A 150 13.14 39.37 28.14
CA LEU A 150 14.31 39.66 28.99
C LEU A 150 15.31 40.60 28.30
N TYR A 151 15.52 40.41 26.98
CA TYR A 151 16.38 41.29 26.20
C TYR A 151 15.85 42.74 26.19
N TYR A 152 14.55 42.93 25.91
CA TYR A 152 13.96 44.26 25.86
C TYR A 152 13.95 44.93 27.25
N ARG A 153 13.60 44.18 28.30
CA ARG A 153 13.64 44.69 29.68
C ARG A 153 15.02 45.19 30.11
N LYS A 154 16.09 44.55 29.63
CA LYS A 154 17.47 44.98 29.96
C LYS A 154 17.89 46.21 29.19
N LYS A 155 17.23 46.53 28.09
CA LYS A 155 17.55 47.66 27.22
C LYS A 155 16.71 48.93 27.54
N ALA A 156 15.58 48.74 28.23
CA ALA A 156 14.76 49.81 28.79
C ALA A 156 15.28 50.24 30.16
#